data_e76747549b834a81ea2de0fc758a40cf
#
_entry.id   e76747549b834a81ea2de0fc758a40cf
#
_cell.length_a   1.000
_cell.length_b   1.000
_cell.length_c   1.000
_cell.angle_alpha   90.00
_cell.angle_beta   90.00
_cell.angle_gamma   90.00
#
_symmetry.space_group_name_H-M   'P 1'
#
loop_
_entity.id
_entity.type
_entity.pdbx_description
1 polymer ?
#
loop_
_entity_poly.entity_id
_entity_poly.type
_entity_poly.pdbx_seq_one_letter_code
_entity_poly.pdbx_strand_id
1 'polypeptide(L)'
;MKYKVKKISEFESSIEITVDFDDLEDKKDEAISKIGKSLKVKGFRPGKIPKNIVIREAGEDYVLEEAIDIYLPEQIFEILNKEEISPAVRPVIKDLKKEKKSFKIEVLITLWPKLSKLPKLDQTVEVESIEPTEEEINEQIDRIKLQFGEVQKVERPAKESDYLLLNISGTENGNELKDFNYQ
;
A
#
# COMPACT_ATOMS: atom_id res chain seq x y z
N MET A 1 19.81 24.74 -1.35
CA MET A 1 18.42 24.25 -1.59
C MET A 1 17.40 25.40 -1.56
N LYS A 2 16.40 25.41 -2.46
CA LYS A 2 15.27 26.37 -2.51
C LYS A 2 13.97 25.60 -2.50
N TYR A 3 12.94 26.10 -1.80
CA TYR A 3 11.63 25.47 -1.83
C TYR A 3 10.49 26.50 -1.91
N LYS A 4 9.34 26.07 -2.37
CA LYS A 4 8.12 26.86 -2.44
C LYS A 4 6.92 25.99 -2.06
N VAL A 5 6.15 26.43 -1.07
CA VAL A 5 4.91 25.76 -0.66
C VAL A 5 3.73 26.36 -1.43
N LYS A 6 2.91 25.52 -2.01
CA LYS A 6 1.66 25.90 -2.70
C LYS A 6 0.49 25.17 -2.08
N LYS A 7 -0.54 25.89 -1.68
CA LYS A 7 -1.81 25.28 -1.25
C LYS A 7 -2.62 24.91 -2.49
N ILE A 8 -2.97 23.65 -2.66
CA ILE A 8 -3.77 23.14 -3.77
C ILE A 8 -5.24 23.15 -3.39
N SER A 9 -5.57 22.65 -2.21
CA SER A 9 -6.93 22.59 -1.69
C SER A 9 -6.93 22.82 -0.17
N GLU A 10 -8.07 22.64 0.48
CA GLU A 10 -8.17 22.68 1.95
C GLU A 10 -7.42 21.53 2.62
N PHE A 11 -7.30 20.39 1.92
CA PHE A 11 -6.72 19.15 2.42
C PHE A 11 -5.39 18.77 1.76
N GLU A 12 -4.93 19.54 0.75
CA GLU A 12 -3.73 19.25 -0.01
C GLU A 12 -2.86 20.46 -0.20
N SER A 13 -1.57 20.27 -0.02
CA SER A 13 -0.53 21.23 -0.36
C SER A 13 0.57 20.55 -1.16
N SER A 14 1.25 21.27 -2.04
CA SER A 14 2.47 20.80 -2.68
C SER A 14 3.67 21.62 -2.23
N ILE A 15 4.80 20.94 -2.14
CA ILE A 15 6.10 21.59 -1.97
C ILE A 15 6.91 21.35 -3.25
N GLU A 16 7.28 22.43 -3.91
CA GLU A 16 8.28 22.40 -5.00
C GLU A 16 9.64 22.61 -4.39
N ILE A 17 10.52 21.63 -4.50
CA ILE A 17 11.89 21.66 -3.94
C ILE A 17 12.86 21.68 -5.12
N THR A 18 13.83 22.58 -5.09
CA THR A 18 14.96 22.60 -6.02
C THR A 18 16.24 22.35 -5.22
N VAL A 19 16.94 21.25 -5.55
CA VAL A 19 18.18 20.82 -4.92
C VAL A 19 19.29 20.89 -5.95
N ASP A 20 20.29 21.70 -5.71
CA ASP A 20 21.48 21.78 -6.56
C ASP A 20 22.39 20.56 -6.28
N PHE A 21 23.13 20.09 -7.30
CA PHE A 21 24.01 18.92 -7.14
C PHE A 21 25.09 19.14 -6.10
N ASP A 22 25.50 20.38 -5.88
CA ASP A 22 26.46 20.75 -4.84
C ASP A 22 25.91 20.51 -3.41
N ASP A 23 24.58 20.65 -3.22
CA ASP A 23 23.92 20.34 -1.94
C ASP A 23 23.93 18.83 -1.61
N LEU A 24 24.22 17.98 -2.61
CA LEU A 24 24.24 16.52 -2.46
C LEU A 24 25.62 15.93 -2.20
N GLU A 25 26.69 16.74 -2.20
CA GLU A 25 28.06 16.24 -2.08
C GLU A 25 28.27 15.38 -0.82
N ASP A 26 27.78 15.81 0.33
CA ASP A 26 27.90 15.05 1.58
C ASP A 26 27.12 13.71 1.53
N LYS A 27 26.01 13.65 0.78
CA LYS A 27 25.18 12.46 0.65
C LYS A 27 25.64 11.51 -0.47
N LYS A 28 26.47 11.99 -1.41
CA LYS A 28 27.08 11.13 -2.45
C LYS A 28 27.95 10.04 -1.84
N ASP A 29 28.72 10.35 -0.80
CA ASP A 29 29.56 9.36 -0.13
C ASP A 29 28.75 8.26 0.53
N GLU A 30 27.60 8.63 1.12
CA GLU A 30 26.65 7.69 1.71
C GLU A 30 25.98 6.82 0.64
N ALA A 31 25.53 7.43 -0.47
CA ALA A 31 24.95 6.76 -1.62
C ALA A 31 25.95 5.75 -2.22
N ILE A 32 27.20 6.15 -2.46
CA ILE A 32 28.26 5.26 -2.96
C ILE A 32 28.47 4.06 -2.02
N SER A 33 28.48 4.31 -0.71
CA SER A 33 28.61 3.22 0.27
C SER A 33 27.43 2.25 0.23
N LYS A 34 26.21 2.76 0.09
CA LYS A 34 24.97 1.97 -0.03
C LYS A 34 24.98 1.14 -1.30
N ILE A 35 25.27 1.75 -2.45
CA ILE A 35 25.39 1.09 -3.74
C ILE A 35 26.48 0.01 -3.70
N GLY A 36 27.66 0.33 -3.14
CA GLY A 36 28.79 -0.59 -3.04
C GLY A 36 28.51 -1.86 -2.21
N LYS A 37 27.53 -1.84 -1.31
CA LYS A 37 27.09 -3.03 -0.56
C LYS A 37 26.27 -4.00 -1.42
N SER A 38 25.48 -3.49 -2.35
CA SER A 38 24.59 -4.27 -3.23
C SER A 38 25.26 -4.66 -4.56
N LEU A 39 26.25 -3.87 -5.01
CA LEU A 39 26.94 -4.05 -6.29
C LEU A 39 27.84 -5.28 -6.27
N LYS A 40 27.76 -6.09 -7.32
CA LYS A 40 28.65 -7.25 -7.54
C LYS A 40 29.64 -6.94 -8.66
N VAL A 41 30.90 -6.68 -8.30
CA VAL A 41 31.98 -6.39 -9.26
C VAL A 41 33.00 -7.54 -9.20
N LYS A 42 33.37 -8.05 -10.39
CA LYS A 42 34.37 -9.12 -10.50
C LYS A 42 35.69 -8.68 -9.84
N GLY A 43 36.23 -9.48 -8.94
CA GLY A 43 37.47 -9.19 -8.23
C GLY A 43 37.36 -8.38 -6.93
N PHE A 44 36.14 -7.95 -6.55
CA PHE A 44 35.91 -7.23 -5.30
C PHE A 44 34.83 -7.89 -4.45
N ARG A 45 35.05 -7.87 -3.14
CA ARG A 45 34.04 -8.31 -2.18
C ARG A 45 32.98 -7.23 -2.01
N PRO A 46 31.67 -7.57 -2.01
CA PRO A 46 30.60 -6.59 -1.74
C PRO A 46 30.88 -5.76 -0.47
N GLY A 47 30.69 -4.46 -0.56
CA GLY A 47 30.99 -3.51 0.53
C GLY A 47 32.48 -3.14 0.71
N LYS A 48 33.41 -3.69 -0.09
CA LYS A 48 34.84 -3.36 -0.12
C LYS A 48 35.30 -2.84 -1.48
N ILE A 49 34.39 -2.35 -2.29
CA ILE A 49 34.67 -1.80 -3.62
C ILE A 49 35.11 -0.34 -3.46
N PRO A 50 36.23 0.08 -4.08
CA PRO A 50 36.66 1.48 -4.07
C PRO A 50 35.61 2.41 -4.71
N LYS A 51 35.44 3.63 -4.16
CA LYS A 51 34.43 4.60 -4.58
C LYS A 51 34.43 4.87 -6.09
N ASN A 52 35.61 5.06 -6.66
CA ASN A 52 35.77 5.31 -8.11
C ASN A 52 35.28 4.15 -9.00
N ILE A 53 35.39 2.93 -8.51
CA ILE A 53 34.89 1.75 -9.22
C ILE A 53 33.38 1.66 -9.11
N VAL A 54 32.82 1.96 -7.91
CA VAL A 54 31.36 2.01 -7.74
C VAL A 54 30.73 3.04 -8.69
N ILE A 55 31.29 4.25 -8.74
CA ILE A 55 30.80 5.31 -9.64
C ILE A 55 30.90 4.89 -11.12
N ARG A 56 32.01 4.25 -11.52
CA ARG A 56 32.19 3.81 -12.89
C ARG A 56 31.21 2.70 -13.31
N GLU A 57 30.95 1.74 -12.44
CA GLU A 57 30.09 0.59 -12.71
C GLU A 57 28.59 0.91 -12.56
N ALA A 58 28.24 1.75 -11.60
CA ALA A 58 26.85 2.16 -11.37
C ALA A 58 26.43 3.33 -12.27
N GLY A 59 27.36 4.18 -12.64
CA GLY A 59 27.10 5.45 -13.31
C GLY A 59 26.89 6.61 -12.34
N GLU A 60 27.39 7.79 -12.72
CA GLU A 60 27.29 9.01 -11.89
C GLU A 60 25.83 9.43 -11.68
N ASP A 61 24.99 9.25 -12.70
CA ASP A 61 23.57 9.58 -12.64
C ASP A 61 22.84 8.75 -11.58
N TYR A 62 23.11 7.46 -11.50
CA TYR A 62 22.54 6.57 -10.50
C TYR A 62 23.00 6.93 -9.09
N VAL A 63 24.27 7.34 -8.92
CA VAL A 63 24.78 7.80 -7.63
C VAL A 63 24.07 9.08 -7.19
N LEU A 64 23.79 10.00 -8.12
CA LEU A 64 23.03 11.22 -7.83
C LEU A 64 21.57 10.94 -7.44
N GLU A 65 20.93 10.01 -8.15
CA GLU A 65 19.56 9.56 -7.81
C GLU A 65 19.50 8.91 -6.43
N GLU A 66 20.44 8.05 -6.08
CA GLU A 66 20.53 7.46 -4.75
C GLU A 66 20.83 8.51 -3.67
N ALA A 67 21.67 9.52 -4.00
CA ALA A 67 21.98 10.60 -3.06
C ALA A 67 20.77 11.49 -2.78
N ILE A 68 19.93 11.80 -3.79
CA ILE A 68 18.69 12.55 -3.58
C ILE A 68 17.67 11.76 -2.76
N ASP A 69 17.58 10.44 -2.94
CA ASP A 69 16.70 9.58 -2.17
C ASP A 69 17.05 9.54 -0.68
N ILE A 70 18.33 9.69 -0.34
CA ILE A 70 18.81 9.80 1.05
C ILE A 70 18.56 11.21 1.59
N TYR A 71 18.79 12.22 0.78
CA TYR A 71 18.72 13.62 1.18
C TYR A 71 17.30 14.14 1.37
N LEU A 72 16.40 13.77 0.47
CA LEU A 72 15.06 14.34 0.35
C LEU A 72 14.16 14.15 1.59
N PRO A 73 14.13 12.98 2.25
CA PRO A 73 13.29 12.78 3.44
C PRO A 73 13.67 13.72 4.59
N GLU A 74 14.96 13.97 4.79
CA GLU A 74 15.46 14.90 5.83
C GLU A 74 14.99 16.32 5.54
N GLN A 75 15.09 16.74 4.27
CA GLN A 75 14.71 18.09 3.85
C GLN A 75 13.19 18.31 3.91
N ILE A 76 12.40 17.32 3.50
CA ILE A 76 10.94 17.38 3.62
C ILE A 76 10.55 17.57 5.10
N PHE A 77 11.18 16.81 6.00
CA PHE A 77 10.89 16.90 7.42
C PHE A 77 11.26 18.29 7.99
N GLU A 78 12.41 18.86 7.62
CA GLU A 78 12.81 20.21 8.02
C GLU A 78 11.83 21.28 7.50
N ILE A 79 11.39 21.18 6.23
CA ILE A 79 10.43 22.10 5.64
C ILE A 79 9.07 22.02 6.36
N LEU A 80 8.59 20.81 6.63
CA LEU A 80 7.32 20.60 7.33
C LEU A 80 7.34 21.22 8.72
N ASN A 81 8.44 21.04 9.46
CA ASN A 81 8.61 21.66 10.79
C ASN A 81 8.68 23.19 10.71
N LYS A 82 9.42 23.74 9.74
CA LYS A 82 9.58 25.17 9.56
C LYS A 82 8.29 25.88 9.17
N GLU A 83 7.49 25.25 8.33
CA GLU A 83 6.20 25.75 7.87
C GLU A 83 5.04 25.36 8.80
N GLU A 84 5.32 24.69 9.92
CA GLU A 84 4.34 24.21 10.89
C GLU A 84 3.21 23.34 10.24
N ILE A 85 3.59 22.56 9.21
CA ILE A 85 2.69 21.68 8.48
C ILE A 85 2.69 20.31 9.12
N SER A 86 1.51 19.85 9.57
CA SER A 86 1.31 18.50 10.11
C SER A 86 0.64 17.63 9.07
N PRO A 87 1.36 16.72 8.40
CA PRO A 87 0.79 15.86 7.37
C PRO A 87 -0.09 14.77 8.01
N ALA A 88 -1.22 14.45 7.38
CA ALA A 88 -2.12 13.36 7.79
C ALA A 88 -1.57 11.98 7.41
N VAL A 89 -0.83 11.91 6.31
CA VAL A 89 -0.14 10.73 5.80
C VAL A 89 1.27 11.10 5.34
N ARG A 90 2.10 10.11 5.05
CA ARG A 90 3.45 10.35 4.51
C ARG A 90 3.38 11.17 3.23
N PRO A 91 4.21 12.22 3.10
CA PRO A 91 4.34 12.98 1.86
C PRO A 91 4.70 12.07 0.68
N VAL A 92 4.12 12.35 -0.49
CA VAL A 92 4.31 11.55 -1.71
C VAL A 92 5.05 12.40 -2.74
N ILE A 93 6.12 11.86 -3.31
CA ILE A 93 6.80 12.48 -4.44
C ILE A 93 5.91 12.28 -5.67
N LYS A 94 5.40 13.38 -6.21
CA LYS A 94 4.55 13.38 -7.40
C LYS A 94 5.35 13.42 -8.70
N ASP A 95 6.41 14.20 -8.69
CA ASP A 95 7.27 14.39 -9.87
C ASP A 95 8.70 14.65 -9.42
N LEU A 96 9.68 14.06 -10.14
CA LEU A 96 11.10 14.28 -9.94
C LEU A 96 11.75 14.49 -11.31
N LYS A 97 12.23 15.71 -11.56
CA LYS A 97 12.88 16.08 -12.80
C LYS A 97 14.33 16.43 -12.58
N LYS A 98 15.21 15.74 -13.29
CA LYS A 98 16.62 16.06 -13.34
C LYS A 98 16.85 17.17 -14.36
N GLU A 99 17.45 18.27 -13.93
CA GLU A 99 17.95 19.36 -14.76
C GLU A 99 19.49 19.25 -14.93
N LYS A 100 20.07 20.18 -15.66
CA LYS A 100 21.52 20.15 -15.92
C LYS A 100 22.40 20.18 -14.66
N LYS A 101 21.95 20.83 -13.58
CA LYS A 101 22.73 21.03 -12.35
C LYS A 101 21.88 20.90 -11.07
N SER A 102 20.64 20.51 -11.19
CA SER A 102 19.72 20.42 -10.06
C SER A 102 18.64 19.37 -10.26
N PHE A 103 18.00 18.97 -9.19
CA PHE A 103 16.75 18.25 -9.21
C PHE A 103 15.59 19.20 -8.89
N LYS A 104 14.50 19.10 -9.66
CA LYS A 104 13.21 19.69 -9.31
C LYS A 104 12.26 18.60 -8.87
N ILE A 105 11.71 18.75 -7.69
CA ILE A 105 10.91 17.72 -7.03
C ILE A 105 9.60 18.35 -6.60
N GLU A 106 8.48 17.75 -6.96
CA GLU A 106 7.16 18.10 -6.47
C GLU A 106 6.69 17.07 -5.46
N VAL A 107 6.46 17.50 -4.22
CA VAL A 107 6.00 16.66 -3.12
C VAL A 107 4.57 17.04 -2.77
N LEU A 108 3.65 16.10 -2.79
CA LEU A 108 2.27 16.25 -2.37
C LEU A 108 2.14 15.94 -0.89
N ILE A 109 1.45 16.81 -0.16
CA ILE A 109 1.18 16.68 1.27
C ILE A 109 -0.32 16.70 1.50
N THR A 110 -0.84 15.65 2.11
CA THR A 110 -2.23 15.60 2.57
C THR A 110 -2.29 16.12 4.01
N LEU A 111 -3.18 17.06 4.25
CA LEU A 111 -3.36 17.73 5.53
C LEU A 111 -4.55 17.18 6.29
N TRP A 112 -4.49 17.27 7.62
CA TRP A 112 -5.67 17.00 8.45
C TRP A 112 -6.74 18.08 8.19
N PRO A 113 -8.03 17.69 8.10
CA PRO A 113 -9.11 18.63 7.98
C PRO A 113 -9.19 19.52 9.24
N LYS A 114 -9.30 20.82 9.03
CA LYS A 114 -9.54 21.78 10.12
C LYS A 114 -11.04 21.95 10.30
N LEU A 115 -11.56 21.49 11.44
CA LEU A 115 -12.96 21.71 11.79
C LEU A 115 -13.14 23.17 12.20
N SER A 116 -13.85 23.94 11.38
CA SER A 116 -14.16 25.34 11.67
C SER A 116 -15.27 25.48 12.72
N LYS A 117 -16.16 24.48 12.82
CA LYS A 117 -17.24 24.41 13.83
C LYS A 117 -17.38 22.98 14.29
N LEU A 118 -17.42 22.79 15.62
CA LEU A 118 -17.82 21.50 16.20
C LEU A 118 -19.35 21.36 16.09
N PRO A 119 -19.86 20.17 15.78
CA PRO A 119 -21.30 19.93 15.85
C PRO A 119 -21.79 20.14 17.28
N LYS A 120 -23.03 20.60 17.43
CA LYS A 120 -23.65 20.67 18.75
C LYS A 120 -23.82 19.25 19.29
N LEU A 121 -23.41 19.02 20.54
CA LEU A 121 -23.50 17.72 21.22
C LEU A 121 -24.93 17.35 21.66
N ASP A 122 -25.90 18.25 21.45
CA ASP A 122 -27.33 18.12 21.79
C ASP A 122 -28.17 17.59 20.62
N GLN A 123 -27.55 17.10 19.56
CA GLN A 123 -28.28 16.48 18.44
C GLN A 123 -28.79 15.10 18.85
N THR A 124 -30.11 14.94 18.76
CA THR A 124 -30.77 13.63 18.90
C THR A 124 -30.71 12.90 17.57
N VAL A 125 -30.17 11.70 17.55
CA VAL A 125 -30.18 10.80 16.40
C VAL A 125 -31.21 9.72 16.67
N GLU A 126 -32.19 9.56 15.80
CA GLU A 126 -33.08 8.41 15.82
C GLU A 126 -32.27 7.18 15.42
N VAL A 127 -32.15 6.23 16.35
CA VAL A 127 -31.50 4.95 16.08
C VAL A 127 -32.61 3.92 15.89
N GLU A 128 -32.51 3.13 14.83
CA GLU A 128 -33.42 2.00 14.62
C GLU A 128 -33.32 1.02 15.79
N SER A 129 -34.45 0.37 16.13
CA SER A 129 -34.48 -0.60 17.23
C SER A 129 -33.50 -1.72 16.97
N ILE A 130 -32.65 -2.01 17.97
CA ILE A 130 -31.67 -3.11 17.92
C ILE A 130 -32.33 -4.45 18.32
N GLU A 131 -33.62 -4.43 18.69
CA GLU A 131 -34.33 -5.63 19.04
C GLU A 131 -34.50 -6.52 17.81
N PRO A 132 -33.97 -7.77 17.84
CA PRO A 132 -34.10 -8.69 16.73
C PRO A 132 -35.56 -9.07 16.50
N THR A 133 -35.95 -9.20 15.25
CA THR A 133 -37.26 -9.69 14.88
C THR A 133 -37.39 -11.18 15.15
N GLU A 134 -38.62 -11.69 15.29
CA GLU A 134 -38.85 -13.14 15.45
C GLU A 134 -38.31 -13.93 14.24
N GLU A 135 -38.35 -13.36 13.04
CA GLU A 135 -37.79 -13.97 11.83
C GLU A 135 -36.27 -14.14 11.94
N GLU A 136 -35.55 -13.11 12.36
CA GLU A 136 -34.10 -13.17 12.55
C GLU A 136 -33.70 -14.15 13.65
N ILE A 137 -34.50 -14.25 14.74
CA ILE A 137 -34.27 -15.22 15.79
C ILE A 137 -34.43 -16.63 15.24
N ASN A 138 -35.50 -16.90 14.47
CA ASN A 138 -35.76 -18.21 13.90
C ASN A 138 -34.67 -18.62 12.89
N GLU A 139 -34.22 -17.69 12.04
CA GLU A 139 -33.09 -17.95 11.12
C GLU A 139 -31.82 -18.36 11.88
N GLN A 140 -31.51 -17.69 12.98
CA GLN A 140 -30.33 -18.05 13.78
C GLN A 140 -30.51 -19.42 14.44
N ILE A 141 -31.71 -19.73 14.94
CA ILE A 141 -32.02 -21.05 15.50
C ILE A 141 -31.86 -22.15 14.44
N ASP A 142 -32.32 -21.90 13.22
CA ASP A 142 -32.21 -22.88 12.14
C ASP A 142 -30.75 -23.07 11.68
N ARG A 143 -29.93 -22.02 11.65
CA ARG A 143 -28.48 -22.14 11.45
C ARG A 143 -27.81 -23.01 12.52
N ILE A 144 -28.19 -22.81 13.78
CA ILE A 144 -27.66 -23.61 14.88
C ILE A 144 -28.10 -25.07 14.75
N LYS A 145 -29.37 -25.33 14.42
CA LYS A 145 -29.87 -26.70 14.17
C LYS A 145 -29.09 -27.40 13.05
N LEU A 146 -28.78 -26.70 11.95
CA LEU A 146 -27.95 -27.24 10.88
C LEU A 146 -26.52 -27.56 11.31
N GLN A 147 -25.93 -26.72 12.18
CA GLN A 147 -24.56 -26.92 12.65
C GLN A 147 -24.43 -28.12 13.61
N PHE A 148 -25.45 -28.37 14.47
CA PHE A 148 -25.46 -29.45 15.45
C PHE A 148 -26.34 -30.64 15.05
N GLY A 149 -26.94 -30.59 13.86
CA GLY A 149 -27.77 -31.65 13.32
C GLY A 149 -26.96 -32.89 12.93
N GLU A 150 -27.48 -34.06 13.18
CA GLU A 150 -26.92 -35.32 12.71
C GLU A 150 -27.53 -35.68 11.34
N VAL A 151 -26.66 -36.09 10.40
CA VAL A 151 -27.11 -36.53 9.06
C VAL A 151 -27.61 -37.99 9.17
N GLN A 152 -28.88 -38.20 8.95
CA GLN A 152 -29.49 -39.53 8.91
C GLN A 152 -29.87 -39.92 7.50
N LYS A 153 -29.54 -41.18 7.11
CA LYS A 153 -29.93 -41.74 5.82
C LYS A 153 -31.42 -41.99 5.82
N VAL A 154 -32.10 -41.43 4.84
CA VAL A 154 -33.56 -41.61 4.64
C VAL A 154 -33.87 -42.27 3.31
N GLU A 155 -34.87 -43.13 3.26
CA GLU A 155 -35.34 -43.82 2.06
C GLU A 155 -36.63 -43.19 1.55
N ARG A 156 -36.55 -41.93 1.15
CA ARG A 156 -37.65 -41.19 0.52
C ARG A 156 -37.09 -40.34 -0.63
N PRO A 157 -37.93 -39.85 -1.56
CA PRO A 157 -37.49 -38.86 -2.55
C PRO A 157 -36.85 -37.64 -1.90
N ALA A 158 -35.78 -37.17 -2.51
CA ALA A 158 -35.03 -35.99 -2.05
C ALA A 158 -35.91 -34.74 -1.98
N LYS A 159 -35.76 -33.98 -0.94
CA LYS A 159 -36.41 -32.69 -0.73
C LYS A 159 -35.36 -31.56 -0.73
N GLU A 160 -35.87 -30.35 -0.86
CA GLU A 160 -35.02 -29.16 -0.69
C GLU A 160 -34.33 -29.19 0.68
N SER A 161 -33.04 -28.84 0.72
CA SER A 161 -32.18 -28.92 1.90
C SER A 161 -31.71 -30.32 2.35
N ASP A 162 -32.01 -31.39 1.59
CA ASP A 162 -31.39 -32.69 1.86
C ASP A 162 -29.97 -32.78 1.31
N TYR A 163 -29.10 -33.50 2.01
CA TYR A 163 -27.76 -33.84 1.53
C TYR A 163 -27.86 -35.09 0.64
N LEU A 164 -27.30 -34.98 -0.56
CA LEU A 164 -27.33 -36.07 -1.54
C LEU A 164 -25.92 -36.61 -1.76
N LEU A 165 -25.75 -37.91 -1.64
CA LEU A 165 -24.56 -38.60 -2.13
C LEU A 165 -24.81 -39.04 -3.58
N LEU A 166 -24.07 -38.45 -4.51
CA LEU A 166 -24.27 -38.69 -5.95
C LEU A 166 -23.02 -39.31 -6.56
N ASN A 167 -23.19 -40.35 -7.35
CA ASN A 167 -22.16 -40.84 -8.26
C ASN A 167 -22.37 -40.16 -9.61
N ILE A 168 -21.37 -39.37 -10.02
CA ILE A 168 -21.43 -38.65 -11.29
C ILE A 168 -20.45 -39.32 -12.25
N SER A 169 -20.98 -39.82 -13.41
CA SER A 169 -20.17 -40.34 -14.49
C SER A 169 -20.43 -39.54 -15.77
N GLY A 170 -19.38 -39.21 -16.50
CA GLY A 170 -19.45 -38.52 -17.78
C GLY A 170 -19.18 -39.51 -18.94
N THR A 171 -19.96 -39.41 -20.02
CA THR A 171 -19.70 -40.15 -21.25
C THR A 171 -19.63 -39.21 -22.43
N GLU A 172 -18.63 -39.37 -23.30
CA GLU A 172 -18.52 -38.67 -24.58
C GLU A 172 -18.47 -39.69 -25.73
N ASN A 173 -19.36 -39.53 -26.67
CA ASN A 173 -19.49 -40.45 -27.82
C ASN A 173 -19.59 -41.96 -27.45
N GLY A 174 -20.19 -42.25 -26.29
CA GLY A 174 -20.35 -43.63 -25.79
C GLY A 174 -19.16 -44.20 -25.03
N ASN A 175 -18.08 -43.42 -24.83
CA ASN A 175 -16.95 -43.80 -24.02
C ASN A 175 -16.98 -43.05 -22.65
N GLU A 176 -16.71 -43.79 -21.56
CA GLU A 176 -16.62 -43.22 -20.23
C GLU A 176 -15.39 -42.31 -20.11
N LEU A 177 -15.62 -41.08 -19.62
CA LEU A 177 -14.57 -40.16 -19.30
C LEU A 177 -14.04 -40.48 -17.90
N LYS A 178 -12.83 -41.07 -17.82
CA LYS A 178 -12.22 -41.53 -16.56
C LYS A 178 -11.94 -40.42 -15.56
N ASP A 179 -11.79 -39.18 -16.02
CA ASP A 179 -11.51 -38.02 -15.20
C ASP A 179 -12.75 -37.34 -14.60
N PHE A 180 -13.95 -37.89 -14.90
CA PHE A 180 -15.25 -37.35 -14.47
C PHE A 180 -15.99 -38.24 -13.44
N ASN A 181 -15.31 -39.22 -12.87
CA ASN A 181 -15.90 -40.08 -11.85
C ASN A 181 -15.58 -39.49 -10.44
N TYR A 182 -16.55 -38.78 -9.86
CA TYR A 182 -16.50 -38.25 -8.49
C TYR A 182 -17.47 -39.03 -7.61
N GLN A 183 -17.00 -39.51 -6.46
CA GLN A 183 -17.81 -40.02 -5.34
C GLN A 183 -17.97 -38.98 -4.26
#